data_5d8ee479a77362bc035a889b3af0588f
#
_entry.id   5d8ee479a77362bc035a889b3af0588f
#
_cell.length_a   1.000
_cell.length_b   1.000
_cell.length_c   1.000
_cell.angle_alpha   90.00
_cell.angle_beta   90.00
_cell.angle_gamma   90.00
#
_symmetry.space_group_name_H-M   'P 1'
#
loop_
_entity.id
_entity.type
_entity.pdbx_description
1 polymer ?
#
loop_
_entity_poly.entity_id
_entity_poly.type
_entity_poly.pdbx_seq_one_letter_code
_entity_poly.pdbx_strand_id
1 'polypeptide(L)'
;MKYEIGDFVSKPVIGICKIENILYLNPQDEKNDKLYYLMKPVEDEKEKIYVPVSSSDSRLRLCLTKEEAWNLIKRIPDIPTAWTNNEKMREQNYKEAVKVNDPEALVAIIKMIYQRKEKRLAQGKKCTVTDARYFQLA
;
A
#
# COMPACT_ATOMS: atom_id res chain seq x y z
N MET A 1 17.71 -12.61 -1.15
CA MET A 1 16.96 -11.44 -0.64
C MET A 1 16.48 -10.60 -1.80
N LYS A 2 15.24 -10.17 -1.78
CA LYS A 2 14.61 -9.46 -2.88
C LYS A 2 14.95 -7.97 -2.90
N TYR A 3 15.19 -7.38 -1.73
CA TYR A 3 15.47 -5.94 -1.57
C TYR A 3 16.84 -5.72 -0.98
N GLU A 4 17.41 -4.55 -1.25
CA GLU A 4 18.74 -4.16 -0.82
C GLU A 4 18.68 -2.93 0.10
N ILE A 5 19.74 -2.74 0.91
CA ILE A 5 19.88 -1.52 1.72
C ILE A 5 19.87 -0.30 0.79
N GLY A 6 19.09 0.69 1.15
CA GLY A 6 18.90 1.90 0.35
C GLY A 6 17.68 1.87 -0.56
N ASP A 7 17.05 0.71 -0.76
CA ASP A 7 15.85 0.62 -1.57
C ASP A 7 14.67 1.30 -0.89
N PHE A 8 13.82 1.92 -1.69
CA PHE A 8 12.53 2.45 -1.25
C PHE A 8 11.43 1.46 -1.61
N VAL A 9 10.64 1.08 -0.60
CA VAL A 9 9.55 0.12 -0.76
C VAL A 9 8.24 0.73 -0.28
N SER A 10 7.14 0.26 -0.84
CA SER A 10 5.80 0.63 -0.37
C SER A 10 5.27 -0.47 0.53
N LYS A 11 4.91 -0.10 1.76
CA LYS A 11 4.30 -1.01 2.73
C LYS A 11 2.83 -0.65 2.88
N PRO A 12 1.91 -1.62 2.79
CA PRO A 12 0.47 -1.35 2.97
C PRO A 12 0.20 -0.57 4.25
N VAL A 13 -0.70 0.41 4.18
CA VAL A 13 -1.13 1.28 5.28
C VAL A 13 -0.08 2.30 5.71
N ILE A 14 1.19 1.92 5.81
CA ILE A 14 2.26 2.80 6.30
C ILE A 14 2.80 3.72 5.21
N GLY A 15 2.89 3.24 3.97
CA GLY A 15 3.37 4.04 2.85
C GLY A 15 4.82 3.74 2.48
N ILE A 16 5.52 4.77 2.02
CA ILE A 16 6.88 4.63 1.51
C ILE A 16 7.88 4.56 2.66
N CYS A 17 8.71 3.52 2.63
CA CYS A 17 9.77 3.28 3.60
C CYS A 17 11.10 3.07 2.90
N LYS A 18 12.19 3.47 3.57
CA LYS A 18 13.55 3.19 3.10
C LYS A 18 14.13 2.02 3.88
N ILE A 19 14.73 1.08 3.19
CA ILE A 19 15.45 -0.02 3.84
C ILE A 19 16.80 0.50 4.32
N GLU A 20 16.94 0.58 5.64
CA GLU A 20 18.16 1.11 6.28
C GLU A 20 19.17 0.02 6.57
N ASN A 21 18.72 -1.19 6.90
CA ASN A 21 19.60 -2.30 7.24
C ASN A 21 18.90 -3.64 7.05
N ILE A 22 19.70 -4.68 6.99
CA ILE A 22 19.24 -6.08 6.99
C ILE A 22 20.00 -6.77 8.12
N LEU A 23 19.25 -7.24 9.13
CA LEU A 23 19.90 -7.73 10.38
C LEU A 23 19.10 -8.81 11.07
N TYR A 24 19.75 -9.47 12.01
CA TYR A 24 19.11 -10.39 12.95
C TYR A 24 18.67 -9.57 14.17
N LEU A 25 17.43 -9.77 14.63
CA LEU A 25 16.93 -9.09 15.83
C LEU A 25 17.61 -9.56 17.10
N ASN A 26 18.04 -10.81 17.12
CA ASN A 26 18.74 -11.38 18.26
C ASN A 26 20.07 -12.00 17.80
N PRO A 27 21.18 -11.23 17.82
CA PRO A 27 22.48 -11.72 17.35
C PRO A 27 23.03 -12.90 18.14
N GLN A 28 22.54 -13.15 19.37
CA GLN A 28 22.98 -14.24 20.22
C GLN A 28 22.30 -15.58 19.94
N ASP A 29 21.19 -15.54 19.19
CA ASP A 29 20.38 -16.71 18.90
C ASP A 29 20.58 -17.14 17.44
N GLU A 30 21.78 -17.65 17.15
CA GLU A 30 22.13 -18.10 15.79
C GLU A 30 21.29 -19.28 15.32
N LYS A 31 20.53 -19.92 16.20
CA LYS A 31 19.67 -21.06 15.86
C LYS A 31 18.32 -20.68 15.28
N ASN A 32 17.87 -19.43 15.48
CA ASN A 32 16.64 -18.90 14.91
C ASN A 32 16.96 -17.82 13.87
N ASP A 33 17.63 -18.22 12.81
CA ASP A 33 18.18 -17.37 11.76
C ASP A 33 17.12 -16.63 10.94
N LYS A 34 16.35 -15.74 11.57
CA LYS A 34 15.43 -14.87 10.85
C LYS A 34 16.08 -13.52 10.59
N LEU A 35 16.32 -13.26 9.32
CA LEU A 35 16.73 -11.95 8.86
C LEU A 35 15.50 -11.02 8.78
N TYR A 36 15.72 -9.77 9.15
CA TYR A 36 14.70 -8.72 9.07
C TYR A 36 15.24 -7.54 8.28
N TYR A 37 14.34 -6.94 7.51
CA TYR A 37 14.59 -5.60 6.98
C TYR A 37 14.29 -4.59 8.08
N LEU A 38 15.24 -3.73 8.38
CA LEU A 38 14.99 -2.52 9.17
C LEU A 38 14.62 -1.41 8.22
N MET A 39 13.40 -0.91 8.36
CA MET A 39 12.85 0.14 7.49
C MET A 39 12.46 1.36 8.31
N LYS A 40 12.58 2.51 7.68
CA LYS A 40 12.10 3.77 8.24
C LYS A 40 11.12 4.43 7.28
N PRO A 41 9.91 4.79 7.76
CA PRO A 41 8.99 5.57 6.94
C PRO A 41 9.63 6.90 6.53
N VAL A 42 9.43 7.30 5.28
CA VAL A 42 9.99 8.56 4.77
C VAL A 42 9.42 9.77 5.52
N GLU A 43 8.16 9.67 5.94
CA GLU A 43 7.47 10.74 6.66
C GLU A 43 7.77 10.79 8.15
N ASP A 44 8.30 9.71 8.73
CA ASP A 44 8.61 9.64 10.16
C ASP A 44 9.93 8.91 10.39
N GLU A 45 11.04 9.66 10.39
CA GLU A 45 12.39 9.12 10.56
C GLU A 45 12.64 8.51 11.94
N LYS A 46 11.78 8.77 12.91
CA LYS A 46 11.93 8.25 14.27
C LYS A 46 11.34 6.85 14.41
N GLU A 47 10.41 6.48 13.55
CA GLU A 47 9.80 5.16 13.57
C GLU A 47 10.71 4.12 12.93
N LYS A 48 10.81 2.96 13.57
CA LYS A 48 11.55 1.82 13.05
C LYS A 48 10.60 0.67 12.84
N ILE A 49 10.65 0.05 11.66
CA ILE A 49 9.79 -1.06 11.31
C ILE A 49 10.67 -2.25 10.95
N TYR A 50 10.38 -3.41 11.53
CA TYR A 50 11.08 -4.64 11.25
C TYR A 50 10.15 -5.59 10.49
N VAL A 51 10.57 -6.05 9.32
CA VAL A 51 9.79 -6.98 8.50
C VAL A 51 10.64 -8.21 8.18
N PRO A 52 10.16 -9.43 8.50
CA PRO A 52 10.91 -10.63 8.15
C PRO A 52 11.17 -10.73 6.66
N VAL A 53 12.40 -11.02 6.27
CA VAL A 53 12.78 -11.16 4.86
C VAL A 53 11.94 -12.24 4.18
N SER A 54 11.65 -13.33 4.87
CA SER A 54 10.90 -14.46 4.34
C SER A 54 9.44 -14.14 4.02
N SER A 55 8.84 -13.16 4.70
CA SER A 55 7.42 -12.78 4.51
C SER A 55 7.26 -11.46 3.73
N SER A 56 8.35 -10.82 3.33
CA SER A 56 8.29 -9.51 2.68
C SER A 56 7.67 -9.56 1.28
N ASP A 57 7.79 -10.69 0.59
CA ASP A 57 7.37 -10.83 -0.80
C ASP A 57 5.87 -10.65 -1.01
N SER A 58 5.06 -10.92 0.02
CA SER A 58 3.59 -10.85 -0.09
C SER A 58 3.01 -9.48 0.20
N ARG A 59 3.79 -8.54 0.77
CA ARG A 59 3.26 -7.27 1.27
C ARG A 59 4.04 -6.03 0.84
N LEU A 60 5.28 -6.18 0.46
CA LEU A 60 6.11 -5.07 0.03
C LEU A 60 6.24 -5.04 -1.49
N ARG A 61 6.37 -3.85 -2.03
CA ARG A 61 6.78 -3.65 -3.42
C ARG A 61 7.75 -2.50 -3.52
N LEU A 62 8.63 -2.53 -4.52
CA LEU A 62 9.48 -1.37 -4.80
C LEU A 62 8.61 -0.18 -5.19
N CYS A 63 9.05 1.01 -4.78
CA CYS A 63 8.40 2.23 -5.21
C CYS A 63 8.49 2.38 -6.72
N LEU A 64 7.46 2.97 -7.31
CA LEU A 64 7.45 3.27 -8.73
C LEU A 64 8.57 4.26 -9.06
N THR A 65 9.24 4.01 -10.19
CA THR A 65 10.12 5.02 -10.76
C THR A 65 9.29 6.18 -11.31
N LYS A 66 9.93 7.31 -11.58
CA LYS A 66 9.25 8.46 -12.18
C LYS A 66 8.55 8.08 -13.49
N GLU A 67 9.22 7.30 -14.33
CA GLU A 67 8.66 6.84 -15.60
C GLU A 67 7.45 5.93 -15.40
N GLU A 68 7.56 4.95 -14.49
CA GLU A 68 6.47 4.06 -14.15
C GLU A 68 5.26 4.82 -13.58
N ALA A 69 5.52 5.82 -12.72
CA ALA A 69 4.47 6.66 -12.16
C ALA A 69 3.74 7.44 -13.26
N TRP A 70 4.47 8.06 -14.19
CA TRP A 70 3.85 8.76 -15.32
C TRP A 70 3.05 7.84 -16.21
N ASN A 71 3.55 6.62 -16.48
CA ASN A 71 2.83 5.63 -17.27
C ASN A 71 1.53 5.20 -16.58
N LEU A 72 1.56 5.04 -15.25
CA LEU A 72 0.36 4.74 -14.48
C LEU A 72 -0.67 5.87 -14.59
N ILE A 73 -0.24 7.11 -14.44
CA ILE A 73 -1.12 8.29 -14.54
C ILE A 73 -1.79 8.34 -15.91
N LYS A 74 -1.03 8.08 -16.99
CA LYS A 74 -1.58 8.05 -18.35
C LYS A 74 -2.62 6.97 -18.55
N ARG A 75 -2.53 5.86 -17.82
CA ARG A 75 -3.47 4.73 -17.92
C ARG A 75 -4.69 4.87 -17.02
N ILE A 76 -4.72 5.85 -16.11
CA ILE A 76 -5.85 6.04 -15.18
C ILE A 76 -7.22 6.02 -15.89
N PRO A 77 -7.43 6.72 -17.03
CA PRO A 77 -8.72 6.67 -17.72
C PRO A 77 -9.11 5.26 -18.18
N ASP A 78 -8.15 4.41 -18.49
CA ASP A 78 -8.37 3.06 -19.01
C ASP A 78 -8.44 1.98 -17.93
N ILE A 79 -8.10 2.31 -16.67
CA ILE A 79 -8.17 1.37 -15.56
C ILE A 79 -9.64 1.22 -15.15
N PRO A 80 -10.21 -0.01 -15.18
CA PRO A 80 -11.60 -0.23 -14.74
C PRO A 80 -11.76 0.10 -13.26
N THR A 81 -12.92 0.67 -12.90
CA THR A 81 -13.25 0.85 -11.49
C THR A 81 -13.66 -0.48 -10.88
N ALA A 82 -13.34 -0.66 -9.59
CA ALA A 82 -13.73 -1.84 -8.83
C ALA A 82 -15.18 -1.72 -8.29
N TRP A 83 -16.13 -1.38 -9.18
CA TRP A 83 -17.50 -1.09 -8.79
C TRP A 83 -18.23 -2.33 -8.29
N THR A 84 -18.92 -2.19 -7.15
CA THR A 84 -19.86 -3.19 -6.64
C THR A 84 -21.02 -2.50 -5.92
N ASN A 85 -22.21 -3.05 -6.04
CA ASN A 85 -23.39 -2.57 -5.33
C ASN A 85 -23.54 -3.17 -3.92
N ASN A 86 -22.75 -4.17 -3.58
CA ASN A 86 -22.81 -4.85 -2.29
C ASN A 86 -21.85 -4.19 -1.31
N GLU A 87 -22.36 -3.59 -0.23
CA GLU A 87 -21.55 -2.88 0.76
C GLU A 87 -20.53 -3.76 1.48
N LYS A 88 -20.92 -5.01 1.79
CA LYS A 88 -20.00 -5.96 2.45
C LYS A 88 -18.85 -6.34 1.52
N MET A 89 -19.17 -6.60 0.26
CA MET A 89 -18.18 -6.93 -0.76
C MET A 89 -17.26 -5.73 -1.04
N ARG A 90 -17.79 -4.51 -0.97
CA ARG A 90 -17.01 -3.29 -1.22
C ARG A 90 -15.90 -3.13 -0.19
N GLU A 91 -16.21 -3.24 1.10
CA GLU A 91 -15.20 -3.15 2.16
C GLU A 91 -14.17 -4.27 2.04
N GLN A 92 -14.63 -5.48 1.75
CA GLN A 92 -13.75 -6.63 1.53
C GLN A 92 -12.80 -6.37 0.36
N ASN A 93 -13.29 -5.84 -0.74
CA ASN A 93 -12.48 -5.50 -1.91
C ASN A 93 -11.45 -4.42 -1.58
N TYR A 94 -11.82 -3.43 -0.78
CA TYR A 94 -10.88 -2.39 -0.33
C TYR A 94 -9.74 -2.99 0.49
N LYS A 95 -10.07 -3.83 1.47
CA LYS A 95 -9.07 -4.49 2.32
C LYS A 95 -8.11 -5.32 1.49
N GLU A 96 -8.63 -6.09 0.56
CA GLU A 96 -7.81 -6.96 -0.27
C GLU A 96 -6.89 -6.18 -1.19
N ALA A 97 -7.36 -5.12 -1.82
CA ALA A 97 -6.54 -4.29 -2.69
C ALA A 97 -5.42 -3.60 -1.93
N VAL A 98 -5.67 -3.09 -0.73
CA VAL A 98 -4.63 -2.49 0.12
C VAL A 98 -3.61 -3.55 0.52
N LYS A 99 -4.05 -4.76 0.84
CA LYS A 99 -3.17 -5.86 1.22
C LYS A 99 -2.27 -6.30 0.08
N VAL A 100 -2.82 -6.42 -1.13
CA VAL A 100 -2.06 -6.79 -2.33
C VAL A 100 -1.07 -5.69 -2.72
N ASN A 101 -1.43 -4.43 -2.48
CA ASN A 101 -0.57 -3.28 -2.74
C ASN A 101 -0.15 -3.13 -4.20
N ASP A 102 -1.01 -3.55 -5.14
CA ASP A 102 -0.76 -3.36 -6.56
C ASP A 102 -1.22 -1.96 -7.00
N PRO A 103 -0.38 -1.18 -7.69
CA PRO A 103 -0.72 0.19 -8.08
C PRO A 103 -2.03 0.31 -8.87
N GLU A 104 -2.29 -0.59 -9.82
CA GLU A 104 -3.53 -0.54 -10.61
C GLU A 104 -4.76 -0.85 -9.77
N ALA A 105 -4.67 -1.81 -8.84
CA ALA A 105 -5.76 -2.15 -7.94
C ALA A 105 -6.07 -0.97 -7.00
N LEU A 106 -5.05 -0.30 -6.49
CA LEU A 106 -5.22 0.88 -5.65
C LEU A 106 -5.88 2.02 -6.42
N VAL A 107 -5.45 2.27 -7.66
CA VAL A 107 -6.07 3.29 -8.54
C VAL A 107 -7.53 2.95 -8.82
N ALA A 108 -7.85 1.68 -9.07
CA ALA A 108 -9.24 1.25 -9.31
C ALA A 108 -10.14 1.58 -8.12
N ILE A 109 -9.66 1.38 -6.90
CA ILE A 109 -10.38 1.74 -5.68
C ILE A 109 -10.52 3.24 -5.52
N ILE A 110 -9.45 4.00 -5.73
CA ILE A 110 -9.46 5.46 -5.65
C ILE A 110 -10.50 6.03 -6.62
N LYS A 111 -10.52 5.53 -7.86
CA LYS A 111 -11.50 5.95 -8.87
C LYS A 111 -12.94 5.66 -8.42
N MET A 112 -13.17 4.47 -7.89
CA MET A 112 -14.51 4.08 -7.43
C MET A 112 -14.97 4.95 -6.27
N ILE A 113 -14.11 5.17 -5.28
CA ILE A 113 -14.44 6.01 -4.12
C ILE A 113 -14.70 7.45 -4.55
N TYR A 114 -13.89 7.97 -5.46
CA TYR A 114 -14.08 9.31 -6.01
C TYR A 114 -15.44 9.44 -6.71
N GLN A 115 -15.80 8.48 -7.56
CA GLN A 115 -17.09 8.49 -8.25
C GLN A 115 -18.27 8.39 -7.28
N ARG A 116 -18.14 7.56 -6.24
CA ARG A 116 -19.16 7.45 -5.19
C ARG A 116 -19.30 8.75 -4.41
N LYS A 117 -18.19 9.39 -4.07
CA LYS A 117 -18.18 10.67 -3.37
C LYS A 117 -18.91 11.74 -4.19
N GLU A 118 -18.61 11.86 -5.48
CA GLU A 118 -19.28 12.81 -6.37
C GLU A 118 -20.78 12.54 -6.45
N LYS A 119 -21.16 11.28 -6.61
CA LYS A 119 -22.58 10.87 -6.67
C LYS A 119 -23.30 11.19 -5.36
N ARG A 120 -22.69 10.93 -4.21
CA ARG A 120 -23.29 11.22 -2.91
C ARG A 120 -23.40 12.73 -2.66
N LEU A 121 -22.40 13.51 -3.03
CA LEU A 121 -22.45 14.96 -2.92
C LEU A 121 -23.57 15.56 -3.79
N ALA A 122 -23.75 15.03 -5.00
CA ALA A 122 -24.85 15.45 -5.87
C ALA A 122 -26.24 15.18 -5.26
N GLN A 123 -26.34 14.20 -4.36
CA GLN A 123 -27.55 13.87 -3.61
C GLN A 123 -27.64 14.57 -2.24
N GLY A 124 -26.71 15.48 -1.94
CA GLY A 124 -26.64 16.17 -0.66
C GLY A 124 -26.13 15.32 0.50
N LYS A 125 -25.49 14.18 0.21
CA LYS A 125 -24.95 13.27 1.22
C LYS A 125 -23.44 13.41 1.33
N LYS A 126 -22.91 13.13 2.51
CA LYS A 126 -21.46 13.11 2.74
C LYS A 126 -20.84 11.76 2.34
N CYS A 127 -19.53 11.75 2.09
CA CYS A 127 -18.77 10.52 1.89
C CYS A 127 -18.88 9.62 3.14
N THR A 128 -18.99 8.31 2.94
CA THR A 128 -19.01 7.37 4.08
C THR A 128 -17.67 7.35 4.80
N VAL A 129 -17.66 7.02 6.08
CA VAL A 129 -16.43 6.92 6.88
C VAL A 129 -15.49 5.85 6.30
N THR A 130 -16.05 4.72 5.89
CA THR A 130 -15.29 3.62 5.28
C THR A 130 -14.62 4.08 3.97
N ASP A 131 -15.36 4.73 3.08
CA ASP A 131 -14.83 5.22 1.81
C ASP A 131 -13.72 6.27 2.04
N ALA A 132 -13.91 7.21 2.97
CA ALA A 132 -12.92 8.23 3.28
C ALA A 132 -11.63 7.61 3.83
N ARG A 133 -11.76 6.61 4.70
CA ARG A 133 -10.61 5.90 5.26
C ARG A 133 -9.79 5.19 4.18
N TYR A 134 -10.43 4.41 3.32
CA TYR A 134 -9.71 3.66 2.28
C TYR A 134 -9.20 4.56 1.16
N PHE A 135 -9.86 5.66 0.86
CA PHE A 135 -9.33 6.67 -0.05
C PHE A 135 -7.99 7.22 0.44
N GLN A 136 -7.89 7.48 1.75
CA GLN A 136 -6.66 7.98 2.35
C GLN A 136 -5.56 6.90 2.38
N LEU A 137 -5.92 5.64 2.66
CA LEU A 137 -4.96 4.54 2.72
C LEU A 137 -4.43 4.12 1.35
N ALA A 138 -5.25 4.22 0.32
CA ALA A 138 -4.85 3.86 -1.03
C ALA A 138 -3.98 4.95 -1.66
#